data_81ba1020630b5fa221027f789fe49db2
#
_entry.id   81ba1020630b5fa221027f789fe49db2
#
_cell.length_a   1.000
_cell.length_b   1.000
_cell.length_c   1.000
_cell.angle_alpha   90.00
_cell.angle_beta   90.00
_cell.angle_gamma   90.00
#
_symmetry.space_group_name_H-M   'P 1'
#
loop_
_entity.id
_entity.type
_entity.pdbx_description
1 polymer ?
#
loop_
_entity_poly.entity_id
_entity_poly.type
_entity_poly.pdbx_seq_one_letter_code
_entity_poly.pdbx_strand_id
1 'polypeptide(L)'
;MTTYQEINTAARSAQDDIKVRYTAKTHTSGGRRGGVSRSDDGRLDVTFSAPGVPGTGTNPEQLFAAGWSACFISAMGVVANKMKVKLPVDATVDTEIDLCNSGDVYFLRARLNVSLPGLEHKIAQAIVNATHGETCAYSNATRSNVEVTVSVV
;
A
#
# COMPACT_ATOMS: atom_id res chain seq x y z
N MET A 1 5.09 -13.51 -28.67
CA MET A 1 4.84 -12.28 -27.89
C MET A 1 4.97 -12.62 -26.41
N THR A 2 6.00 -12.13 -25.75
CA THR A 2 6.18 -12.29 -24.30
C THR A 2 5.21 -11.37 -23.58
N THR A 3 4.38 -11.89 -22.69
CA THR A 3 3.40 -11.06 -21.98
C THR A 3 4.10 -10.19 -20.93
N TYR A 4 3.50 -9.06 -20.56
CA TYR A 4 4.00 -8.17 -19.52
C TYR A 4 4.25 -8.90 -18.18
N GLN A 5 3.45 -9.95 -17.89
CA GLN A 5 3.65 -10.80 -16.72
C GLN A 5 4.92 -11.65 -16.81
N GLU A 6 5.26 -12.18 -17.97
CA GLU A 6 6.47 -13.01 -18.16
C GLU A 6 7.76 -12.19 -18.02
N ILE A 7 7.76 -10.92 -18.50
CA ILE A 7 8.91 -10.01 -18.34
C ILE A 7 9.14 -9.68 -16.86
N ASN A 8 8.09 -9.43 -16.09
CA ASN A 8 8.19 -9.09 -14.66
C ASN A 8 8.59 -10.31 -13.81
N THR A 9 8.17 -11.51 -14.21
CA THR A 9 8.54 -12.76 -13.54
C THR A 9 9.99 -13.13 -13.83
N ALA A 10 10.46 -12.96 -15.06
CA ALA A 10 11.84 -13.23 -15.45
C ALA A 10 12.84 -12.29 -14.75
N ALA A 11 12.50 -10.99 -14.59
CA ALA A 11 13.34 -10.04 -13.86
C ALA A 11 13.43 -10.34 -12.35
N ARG A 12 12.43 -11.00 -11.77
CA ARG A 12 12.41 -11.43 -10.36
C ARG A 12 13.02 -12.80 -10.13
N SER A 13 13.02 -13.69 -11.11
CA SER A 13 13.63 -15.02 -11.01
C SER A 13 15.15 -15.01 -11.02
N ALA A 14 15.77 -13.87 -11.35
CA ALA A 14 17.22 -13.67 -11.23
C ALA A 14 17.67 -13.23 -9.82
N GLN A 15 16.72 -13.10 -8.85
CA GLN A 15 17.04 -12.87 -7.44
C GLN A 15 17.14 -14.22 -6.73
N ASP A 16 18.36 -14.60 -6.40
CA ASP A 16 18.68 -15.73 -5.55
C ASP A 16 17.88 -15.63 -4.23
N ASP A 17 17.21 -16.72 -3.81
CA ASP A 17 16.52 -16.90 -2.52
C ASP A 17 15.23 -16.10 -2.28
N ILE A 18 14.21 -16.29 -3.12
CA ILE A 18 12.85 -15.81 -2.78
C ILE A 18 12.30 -16.64 -1.61
N LYS A 19 12.02 -15.97 -0.48
CA LYS A 19 11.39 -16.58 0.70
C LYS A 19 9.98 -16.02 0.89
N VAL A 20 8.98 -16.90 0.88
CA VAL A 20 7.62 -16.52 1.29
C VAL A 20 7.62 -16.35 2.80
N ARG A 21 7.35 -15.12 3.26
CA ARG A 21 7.29 -14.79 4.69
C ARG A 21 5.92 -15.03 5.30
N TYR A 22 4.88 -14.80 4.52
CA TYR A 22 3.50 -14.95 4.94
C TYR A 22 2.58 -15.00 3.71
N THR A 23 1.48 -15.74 3.82
CA THR A 23 0.42 -15.79 2.82
C THR A 23 -0.90 -15.42 3.46
N ALA A 24 -1.45 -14.25 3.10
CA ALA A 24 -2.81 -13.88 3.46
C ALA A 24 -3.81 -14.60 2.55
N LYS A 25 -4.90 -15.08 3.13
CA LYS A 25 -6.00 -15.72 2.40
C LYS A 25 -7.30 -15.07 2.78
N THR A 26 -8.09 -14.68 1.78
CA THR A 26 -9.42 -14.11 1.99
C THR A 26 -10.42 -14.80 1.09
N HIS A 27 -11.66 -14.88 1.59
CA HIS A 27 -12.83 -15.26 0.80
C HIS A 27 -13.73 -14.04 0.66
N THR A 28 -14.08 -13.69 -0.58
CA THR A 28 -14.89 -12.51 -0.88
C THR A 28 -16.06 -12.88 -1.78
N SER A 29 -17.23 -12.38 -1.47
CA SER A 29 -18.44 -12.53 -2.28
C SER A 29 -19.22 -11.22 -2.38
N GLY A 30 -20.09 -11.07 -3.39
CA GLY A 30 -21.01 -9.95 -3.57
C GLY A 30 -20.40 -8.63 -4.07
N GLY A 31 -19.06 -8.50 -4.10
CA GLY A 31 -18.36 -7.32 -4.63
C GLY A 31 -18.58 -6.03 -3.83
N ARG A 32 -18.27 -4.87 -4.44
CA ARG A 32 -18.25 -3.57 -3.74
C ARG A 32 -19.62 -3.02 -3.31
N ARG A 33 -20.72 -3.62 -3.76
CA ARG A 33 -22.09 -3.19 -3.44
C ARG A 33 -22.77 -4.23 -2.56
N GLY A 34 -22.51 -4.19 -1.25
CA GLY A 34 -23.14 -5.07 -0.26
C GLY A 34 -22.47 -6.43 -0.11
N GLY A 35 -21.26 -6.62 -0.66
CA GLY A 35 -20.50 -7.84 -0.48
C GLY A 35 -19.81 -7.92 0.88
N VAL A 36 -19.12 -9.04 1.11
CA VAL A 36 -18.36 -9.32 2.33
C VAL A 36 -16.99 -9.90 1.98
N SER A 37 -16.01 -9.69 2.87
CA SER A 37 -14.71 -10.33 2.77
C SER A 37 -14.23 -10.76 4.16
N ARG A 38 -13.69 -11.97 4.25
CA ARG A 38 -13.15 -12.52 5.50
C ARG A 38 -11.83 -13.22 5.25
N SER A 39 -10.88 -13.04 6.16
CA SER A 39 -9.65 -13.82 6.18
C SER A 39 -9.88 -15.19 6.83
N ASP A 40 -9.01 -16.15 6.49
CA ASP A 40 -9.06 -17.51 7.03
C ASP A 40 -8.82 -17.55 8.56
N ASP A 41 -8.10 -16.58 9.11
CA ASP A 41 -7.86 -16.44 10.55
C ASP A 41 -8.90 -15.55 11.27
N GLY A 42 -9.89 -15.03 10.56
CA GLY A 42 -10.97 -14.19 11.08
C GLY A 42 -10.57 -12.76 11.50
N ARG A 43 -9.31 -12.34 11.30
CA ARG A 43 -8.84 -11.00 11.67
C ARG A 43 -9.34 -9.91 10.74
N LEU A 44 -9.60 -10.24 9.46
CA LEU A 44 -10.34 -9.40 8.55
C LEU A 44 -11.77 -9.94 8.45
N ASP A 45 -12.76 -9.13 8.80
CA ASP A 45 -14.18 -9.42 8.62
C ASP A 45 -14.89 -8.11 8.31
N VAL A 46 -15.15 -7.87 7.03
CA VAL A 46 -15.69 -6.59 6.55
C VAL A 46 -16.84 -6.79 5.60
N THR A 47 -17.76 -5.83 5.64
CA THR A 47 -18.80 -5.64 4.63
C THR A 47 -18.43 -4.48 3.71
N PHE A 48 -18.95 -4.49 2.49
CA PHE A 48 -18.71 -3.44 1.50
C PHE A 48 -19.97 -2.59 1.27
N SER A 49 -19.77 -1.29 1.17
CA SER A 49 -20.76 -0.32 0.73
C SER A 49 -20.13 0.57 -0.34
N ALA A 50 -20.87 0.83 -1.43
CA ALA A 50 -20.36 1.73 -2.45
C ALA A 50 -20.32 3.17 -1.92
N PRO A 51 -19.28 3.97 -2.25
CA PRO A 51 -19.24 5.39 -1.90
C PRO A 51 -20.47 6.14 -2.43
N GLY A 52 -20.99 7.07 -1.63
CA GLY A 52 -22.12 7.91 -2.01
C GLY A 52 -23.50 7.26 -1.90
N VAL A 53 -23.59 6.01 -1.44
CA VAL A 53 -24.87 5.35 -1.13
C VAL A 53 -24.97 5.06 0.37
N PRO A 54 -26.19 4.95 0.93
CA PRO A 54 -26.37 4.56 2.34
C PRO A 54 -25.73 3.19 2.63
N GLY A 55 -25.00 3.11 3.74
CA GLY A 55 -24.33 1.90 4.18
C GLY A 55 -23.19 2.19 5.14
N THR A 56 -22.80 1.20 5.93
CA THR A 56 -21.75 1.29 6.96
C THR A 56 -20.50 0.49 6.59
N GLY A 57 -20.50 -0.14 5.42
CA GLY A 57 -19.38 -0.96 4.95
C GLY A 57 -18.20 -0.12 4.48
N THR A 58 -17.05 -0.75 4.43
CA THR A 58 -15.84 -0.21 3.80
C THR A 58 -15.90 -0.34 2.26
N ASN A 59 -14.81 -0.01 1.58
CA ASN A 59 -14.67 -0.19 0.14
C ASN A 59 -13.22 -0.62 -0.21
N PRO A 60 -12.98 -1.12 -1.43
CA PRO A 60 -11.64 -1.56 -1.83
C PRO A 60 -10.58 -0.48 -1.74
N GLU A 61 -10.92 0.77 -2.03
CA GLU A 61 -9.99 1.90 -2.01
C GLU A 61 -9.55 2.22 -0.58
N GLN A 62 -10.47 2.15 0.41
CA GLN A 62 -10.14 2.31 1.82
C GLN A 62 -9.24 1.18 2.33
N LEU A 63 -9.51 -0.07 1.96
CA LEU A 63 -8.67 -1.21 2.32
C LEU A 63 -7.27 -1.08 1.71
N PHE A 64 -7.19 -0.63 0.46
CA PHE A 64 -5.92 -0.40 -0.21
C PHE A 64 -5.11 0.71 0.48
N ALA A 65 -5.75 1.83 0.83
CA ALA A 65 -5.14 2.93 1.56
C ALA A 65 -4.64 2.49 2.93
N ALA A 66 -5.47 1.80 3.71
CA ALA A 66 -5.11 1.31 5.05
C ALA A 66 -3.95 0.31 5.00
N GLY A 67 -4.00 -0.64 4.07
CA GLY A 67 -2.94 -1.63 3.87
C GLY A 67 -1.62 -0.98 3.47
N TRP A 68 -1.66 -0.03 2.54
CA TRP A 68 -0.45 0.68 2.11
C TRP A 68 0.14 1.53 3.24
N SER A 69 -0.68 2.30 3.97
CA SER A 69 -0.23 3.11 5.11
C SER A 69 0.46 2.25 6.18
N ALA A 70 -0.15 1.14 6.58
CA ALA A 70 0.43 0.24 7.58
C ALA A 70 1.75 -0.39 7.08
N CYS A 71 1.80 -0.84 5.83
CA CYS A 71 3.00 -1.36 5.21
C CYS A 71 4.11 -0.29 5.14
N PHE A 72 3.75 0.94 4.78
CA PHE A 72 4.70 2.05 4.65
C PHE A 72 5.32 2.42 6.01
N ILE A 73 4.52 2.55 7.07
CA ILE A 73 5.02 2.82 8.43
C ILE A 73 5.98 1.72 8.89
N SER A 74 5.62 0.45 8.68
CA SER A 74 6.49 -0.68 9.03
C SER A 74 7.81 -0.64 8.27
N ALA A 75 7.76 -0.32 6.98
CA ALA A 75 8.96 -0.18 6.14
C ALA A 75 9.83 1.01 6.55
N MET A 76 9.23 2.15 6.94
CA MET A 76 9.97 3.28 7.51
C MET A 76 10.73 2.89 8.78
N GLY A 77 10.16 2.04 9.62
CA GLY A 77 10.84 1.51 10.81
C GLY A 77 12.13 0.74 10.44
N VAL A 78 12.06 -0.07 9.39
CA VAL A 78 13.24 -0.82 8.88
C VAL A 78 14.30 0.15 8.35
N VAL A 79 13.90 1.13 7.56
CA VAL A 79 14.82 2.15 6.98
C VAL A 79 15.45 2.99 8.08
N ALA A 80 14.65 3.52 9.00
CA ALA A 80 15.13 4.33 10.12
C ALA A 80 16.17 3.57 10.96
N ASN A 81 15.89 2.29 11.26
CA ASN A 81 16.84 1.44 11.98
C ASN A 81 18.18 1.27 11.23
N LYS A 82 18.15 1.05 9.91
CA LYS A 82 19.38 1.00 9.09
C LYS A 82 20.15 2.32 9.11
N MET A 83 19.44 3.44 9.14
CA MET A 83 20.04 4.79 9.26
C MET A 83 20.44 5.15 10.68
N LYS A 84 20.21 4.27 11.67
CA LYS A 84 20.45 4.52 13.11
C LYS A 84 19.66 5.73 13.63
N VAL A 85 18.47 5.94 13.09
CA VAL A 85 17.50 6.97 13.48
C VAL A 85 16.34 6.29 14.18
N LYS A 86 15.88 6.86 15.29
CA LYS A 86 14.66 6.38 15.95
C LYS A 86 13.44 6.94 15.23
N LEU A 87 12.61 6.07 14.69
CA LEU A 87 11.34 6.49 14.12
C LEU A 87 10.43 7.06 15.22
N PRO A 88 9.78 8.23 15.03
CA PRO A 88 8.85 8.77 16.01
C PRO A 88 7.70 7.79 16.31
N VAL A 89 7.29 7.69 17.57
CA VAL A 89 6.19 6.79 17.97
C VAL A 89 4.83 7.26 17.46
N ASP A 90 4.73 8.54 17.16
CA ASP A 90 3.57 9.24 16.61
C ASP A 90 3.69 9.48 15.09
N ALA A 91 4.56 8.73 14.40
CA ALA A 91 4.64 8.73 12.95
C ALA A 91 3.30 8.34 12.33
N THR A 92 2.83 9.10 11.35
CA THR A 92 1.59 8.83 10.62
C THR A 92 1.79 8.84 9.11
N VAL A 93 0.91 8.12 8.43
CA VAL A 93 0.78 8.17 6.98
C VAL A 93 -0.71 8.32 6.64
N ASP A 94 -1.07 9.45 6.08
CA ASP A 94 -2.40 9.70 5.55
C ASP A 94 -2.39 9.41 4.06
N THR A 95 -3.13 8.38 3.65
CA THR A 95 -3.16 7.92 2.27
C THR A 95 -4.52 8.18 1.63
N GLU A 96 -4.49 8.81 0.48
CA GLU A 96 -5.65 9.02 -0.38
C GLU A 96 -5.52 8.14 -1.62
N ILE A 97 -6.59 7.42 -1.94
CA ILE A 97 -6.68 6.58 -3.14
C ILE A 97 -7.85 7.07 -3.99
N ASP A 98 -7.55 7.54 -5.18
CA ASP A 98 -8.56 7.89 -6.18
C ASP A 98 -8.90 6.65 -7.01
N LEU A 99 -10.18 6.36 -7.16
CA LEU A 99 -10.68 5.51 -8.24
C LEU A 99 -11.00 6.40 -9.44
N CYS A 100 -10.23 6.23 -10.49
CA CYS A 100 -10.32 7.00 -11.73
C CYS A 100 -10.83 6.14 -12.88
N ASN A 101 -11.37 6.77 -13.92
CA ASN A 101 -11.64 6.08 -15.18
C ASN A 101 -11.32 6.98 -16.38
N SER A 102 -10.97 6.34 -17.50
CA SER A 102 -10.88 6.93 -18.83
C SER A 102 -11.64 6.01 -19.79
N GLY A 103 -12.80 6.45 -20.24
CA GLY A 103 -13.75 5.55 -20.90
C GLY A 103 -14.15 4.40 -19.97
N ASP A 104 -14.01 3.17 -20.44
CA ASP A 104 -14.35 1.94 -19.67
C ASP A 104 -13.18 1.38 -18.85
N VAL A 105 -12.01 2.03 -18.87
CA VAL A 105 -10.83 1.58 -18.14
C VAL A 105 -10.76 2.28 -16.79
N TYR A 106 -10.77 1.50 -15.71
CA TYR A 106 -10.62 1.97 -14.34
C TYR A 106 -9.16 1.82 -13.87
N PHE A 107 -8.68 2.80 -13.14
CA PHE A 107 -7.32 2.81 -12.57
C PHE A 107 -7.27 3.60 -11.27
N LEU A 108 -6.16 3.46 -10.53
CA LEU A 108 -5.96 4.13 -9.25
C LEU A 108 -4.87 5.19 -9.34
N ARG A 109 -5.01 6.24 -8.54
CA ARG A 109 -3.94 7.19 -8.18
C ARG A 109 -3.82 7.27 -6.67
N ALA A 110 -2.63 7.59 -6.17
CA ALA A 110 -2.37 7.62 -4.74
C ALA A 110 -1.60 8.86 -4.31
N ARG A 111 -1.90 9.36 -3.12
CA ARG A 111 -1.13 10.37 -2.39
C ARG A 111 -0.89 9.88 -0.98
N LEU A 112 0.37 9.86 -0.57
CA LEU A 112 0.78 9.50 0.78
C LEU A 112 1.38 10.74 1.44
N ASN A 113 0.77 11.22 2.51
CA ASN A 113 1.27 12.32 3.32
C ASN A 113 1.85 11.75 4.62
N VAL A 114 3.16 11.89 4.78
CA VAL A 114 3.91 11.27 5.87
C VAL A 114 4.29 12.34 6.89
N SER A 115 3.92 12.12 8.14
CA SER A 115 4.33 12.96 9.26
C SER A 115 5.30 12.20 10.16
N LEU A 116 6.48 12.78 10.38
CA LEU A 116 7.53 12.25 11.26
C LEU A 116 7.93 13.32 12.29
N PRO A 117 7.07 13.56 13.31
CA PRO A 117 7.27 14.63 14.26
C PRO A 117 8.62 14.54 14.98
N GLY A 118 9.30 15.68 15.13
CA GLY A 118 10.57 15.77 15.82
C GLY A 118 11.80 15.37 15.01
N LEU A 119 11.65 14.86 13.80
CA LEU A 119 12.78 14.65 12.90
C LEU A 119 13.05 15.89 12.05
N GLU A 120 14.34 16.14 11.81
CA GLU A 120 14.75 17.13 10.82
C GLU A 120 14.18 16.76 9.45
N HIS A 121 13.65 17.74 8.71
CA HIS A 121 12.96 17.51 7.41
C HIS A 121 13.83 16.72 6.43
N LYS A 122 15.12 17.01 6.36
CA LYS A 122 16.08 16.29 5.48
C LYS A 122 16.19 14.81 5.84
N ILE A 123 16.20 14.48 7.13
CA ILE A 123 16.25 13.09 7.62
C ILE A 123 14.93 12.39 7.33
N ALA A 124 13.81 13.04 7.62
CA ALA A 124 12.48 12.53 7.33
C ALA A 124 12.32 12.23 5.83
N GLN A 125 12.73 13.15 4.97
CA GLN A 125 12.69 12.97 3.51
C GLN A 125 13.57 11.80 3.05
N ALA A 126 14.75 11.63 3.63
CA ALA A 126 15.63 10.50 3.30
C ALA A 126 15.01 9.15 3.68
N ILE A 127 14.37 9.07 4.85
CA ILE A 127 13.63 7.87 5.29
C ILE A 127 12.48 7.57 4.32
N VAL A 128 11.68 8.56 4.00
CA VAL A 128 10.51 8.41 3.12
C VAL A 128 10.93 7.99 1.71
N ASN A 129 11.96 8.61 1.15
CA ASN A 129 12.46 8.28 -0.19
C ASN A 129 12.98 6.84 -0.27
N ALA A 130 13.77 6.39 0.71
CA ALA A 130 14.27 5.02 0.76
C ALA A 130 13.14 4.00 1.00
N THR A 131 12.16 4.38 1.82
CA THR A 131 10.97 3.54 2.05
C THR A 131 10.16 3.34 0.78
N HIS A 132 9.83 4.42 0.08
CA HIS A 132 9.05 4.35 -1.16
C HIS A 132 9.86 3.72 -2.30
N GLY A 133 11.14 4.03 -2.39
CA GLY A 133 12.01 3.57 -3.48
C GLY A 133 12.36 2.09 -3.42
N GLU A 134 12.49 1.51 -2.22
CA GLU A 134 13.12 0.19 -2.07
C GLU A 134 12.38 -0.76 -1.12
N THR A 135 11.88 -0.27 0.02
CA THR A 135 11.56 -1.15 1.16
C THR A 135 10.08 -1.52 1.27
N CYS A 136 9.16 -0.61 0.95
CA CYS A 136 7.73 -0.84 1.08
C CYS A 136 7.22 -1.78 -0.01
N ALA A 137 6.64 -2.92 0.38
CA ALA A 137 6.11 -3.92 -0.56
C ALA A 137 4.97 -3.37 -1.45
N TYR A 138 4.08 -2.52 -0.90
CA TYR A 138 3.03 -1.86 -1.69
C TYR A 138 3.61 -0.85 -2.68
N SER A 139 4.62 -0.08 -2.28
CA SER A 139 5.31 0.84 -3.20
C SER A 139 6.02 0.08 -4.33
N ASN A 140 6.62 -1.06 -4.01
CA ASN A 140 7.23 -1.93 -5.01
C ASN A 140 6.20 -2.56 -5.96
N ALA A 141 5.01 -2.94 -5.43
CA ALA A 141 3.93 -3.53 -6.22
C ALA A 141 3.25 -2.52 -7.17
N THR A 142 3.23 -1.24 -6.81
CA THR A 142 2.54 -0.18 -7.56
C THR A 142 3.45 0.60 -8.51
N ARG A 143 4.76 0.49 -8.34
CA ARG A 143 5.77 1.24 -9.13
C ARG A 143 5.60 1.04 -10.62
N SER A 144 5.66 2.14 -11.37
CA SER A 144 5.49 2.19 -12.83
C SER A 144 4.09 1.81 -13.33
N ASN A 145 3.11 1.65 -12.43
CA ASN A 145 1.73 1.32 -12.78
C ASN A 145 0.71 2.28 -12.16
N VAL A 146 0.92 2.68 -10.93
CA VAL A 146 0.06 3.65 -10.23
C VAL A 146 0.81 4.99 -10.15
N GLU A 147 0.13 6.08 -10.50
CA GLU A 147 0.63 7.43 -10.24
C GLU A 147 0.60 7.69 -8.74
N VAL A 148 1.77 7.94 -8.14
CA VAL A 148 1.93 8.10 -6.70
C VAL A 148 2.68 9.38 -6.39
N THR A 149 2.12 10.18 -5.50
CA THR A 149 2.82 11.31 -4.86
C THR A 149 3.06 10.97 -3.39
N VAL A 150 4.31 11.13 -2.94
CA VAL A 150 4.66 10.95 -1.52
C VAL A 150 5.26 12.25 -1.00
N SER A 151 4.71 12.78 0.09
CA SER A 151 5.10 14.05 0.68
C SER A 151 5.41 13.90 2.17
N VAL A 152 6.43 14.59 2.66
CA VAL A 152 6.68 14.80 4.09
C VAL A 152 5.97 16.09 4.51
N VAL A 153 5.09 16.01 5.49
CA VAL A 153 4.24 17.13 5.98
C VAL A 153 4.58 17.46 7.44
#